data_33acfe6f305953d1e26d8ccbdb423526
#
_entry.id   33acfe6f305953d1e26d8ccbdb423526
#
_cell.length_a   1.000
_cell.length_b   1.000
_cell.length_c   1.000
_cell.angle_alpha   90.00
_cell.angle_beta   90.00
_cell.angle_gamma   90.00
#
_symmetry.space_group_name_H-M   'P 1'
#
loop_
_entity.id
_entity.type
_entity.pdbx_description
1 polymer ?
#
loop_
_entity_poly.entity_id
_entity_poly.type
_entity_poly.pdbx_seq_one_letter_code
_entity_poly.pdbx_strand_id
1 'polypeptide(L)'
;GFWLPAASVVKIIAKFFPAILSTSVAFTLGNQLLWIWTTMGVLLVELLLVMYIKPKTGVKVLCIPALMIAFSGLDILGVLYKIIVEDRKFENIHLEWWMDGQMQFSSLTTCLFWVFNQCVIPWIVILCVLQEDTIYNYVLLGVCALISGPLPFLGVFVYMLSNAVVLF
;
A
#
# COMPACT_ATOMS: atom_id res chain seq x y z
N GLY A 1 -11.49 5.27 6.59
CA GLY A 1 -10.23 5.82 6.74
C GLY A 1 -9.61 6.55 5.55
N PHE A 2 -9.04 5.85 4.61
CA PHE A 2 -8.19 6.43 3.54
C PHE A 2 -8.88 7.52 2.69
N TRP A 3 -10.18 7.39 2.46
CA TRP A 3 -11.02 8.33 1.69
C TRP A 3 -11.37 9.62 2.44
N LEU A 4 -11.22 9.64 3.76
CA LEU A 4 -11.69 10.76 4.58
C LEU A 4 -11.06 12.12 4.22
N PRO A 5 -9.76 12.23 3.93
CA PRO A 5 -9.16 13.51 3.56
C PRO A 5 -9.80 14.11 2.30
N ALA A 6 -9.93 13.33 1.23
CA ALA A 6 -10.54 13.78 -0.01
C ALA A 6 -12.02 14.16 0.17
N ALA A 7 -12.80 13.33 0.86
CA ALA A 7 -14.20 13.60 1.16
C ALA A 7 -14.39 14.84 2.05
N SER A 8 -13.50 15.06 3.00
CA SER A 8 -13.54 16.24 3.88
C SER A 8 -13.31 17.53 3.11
N VAL A 9 -12.32 17.54 2.20
CA VAL A 9 -12.04 18.70 1.35
C VAL A 9 -13.24 18.99 0.45
N VAL A 10 -13.83 17.99 -0.19
CA VAL A 10 -15.04 18.16 -1.02
C VAL A 10 -16.19 18.74 -0.20
N LYS A 11 -16.42 18.23 1.02
CA LYS A 11 -17.46 18.76 1.92
C LYS A 11 -17.23 20.21 2.32
N ILE A 12 -15.99 20.58 2.61
CA ILE A 12 -15.62 21.95 2.93
C ILE A 12 -15.91 22.86 1.73
N ILE A 13 -15.47 22.48 0.53
CA ILE A 13 -15.71 23.25 -0.69
C ILE A 13 -17.22 23.39 -0.95
N ALA A 14 -18.00 22.31 -0.79
CA ALA A 14 -19.45 22.32 -0.96
C ALA A 14 -20.16 23.30 0.00
N LYS A 15 -19.62 23.43 1.22
CA LYS A 15 -20.18 24.36 2.21
C LYS A 15 -19.99 25.83 1.81
N PHE A 16 -18.85 26.18 1.20
CA PHE A 16 -18.55 27.57 0.83
C PHE A 16 -19.03 27.93 -0.59
N PHE A 17 -19.16 26.95 -1.48
CA PHE A 17 -19.50 27.14 -2.88
C PHE A 17 -20.62 26.20 -3.36
N PRO A 18 -21.78 26.19 -2.72
CA PRO A 18 -22.85 25.23 -3.03
C PRO A 18 -23.40 25.37 -4.46
N ALA A 19 -23.36 26.58 -5.03
CA ALA A 19 -23.89 26.85 -6.38
C ALA A 19 -22.98 26.30 -7.50
N ILE A 20 -21.69 26.05 -7.21
CA ILE A 20 -20.70 25.59 -8.20
C ILE A 20 -20.57 24.06 -8.16
N LEU A 21 -20.82 23.44 -7.02
CA LEU A 21 -20.56 22.02 -6.78
C LEU A 21 -21.80 21.16 -7.10
N SER A 22 -22.06 20.92 -8.37
CA SER A 22 -23.01 19.87 -8.76
C SER A 22 -22.48 18.48 -8.32
N THR A 23 -23.36 17.50 -8.20
CA THR A 23 -22.97 16.13 -7.81
C THR A 23 -21.86 15.56 -8.69
N SER A 24 -21.90 15.81 -9.99
CA SER A 24 -20.88 15.38 -10.95
C SER A 24 -19.52 16.04 -10.70
N VAL A 25 -19.51 17.36 -10.45
CA VAL A 25 -18.28 18.11 -10.15
C VAL A 25 -17.69 17.66 -8.81
N ALA A 26 -18.54 17.46 -7.80
CA ALA A 26 -18.11 16.95 -6.49
C ALA A 26 -17.44 15.56 -6.59
N PHE A 27 -18.02 14.66 -7.38
CA PHE A 27 -17.46 13.32 -7.61
C PHE A 27 -16.12 13.39 -8.34
N THR A 28 -16.02 14.17 -9.41
CA THR A 28 -14.77 14.35 -10.17
C THR A 28 -13.68 14.95 -9.29
N LEU A 29 -13.98 16.00 -8.54
CA LEU A 29 -13.05 16.62 -7.61
C LEU A 29 -12.59 15.64 -6.53
N GLY A 30 -13.51 14.86 -5.97
CA GLY A 30 -13.20 13.84 -4.97
C GLY A 30 -12.23 12.78 -5.50
N ASN A 31 -12.44 12.31 -6.73
CA ASN A 31 -11.53 11.35 -7.38
C ASN A 31 -10.16 11.96 -7.66
N GLN A 32 -10.08 13.21 -8.12
CA GLN A 32 -8.79 13.88 -8.33
C GLN A 32 -8.02 14.08 -7.03
N LEU A 33 -8.70 14.50 -5.97
CA LEU A 33 -8.09 14.64 -4.64
C LEU A 33 -7.61 13.30 -4.09
N LEU A 34 -8.38 12.24 -4.30
CA LEU A 34 -7.97 10.91 -3.90
C LEU A 34 -6.76 10.42 -4.69
N TRP A 35 -6.71 10.69 -6.00
CA TRP A 35 -5.56 10.37 -6.83
C TRP A 35 -4.30 11.10 -6.34
N ILE A 36 -4.40 12.41 -6.08
CA ILE A 36 -3.31 13.21 -5.52
C ILE A 36 -2.86 12.63 -4.16
N TRP A 37 -3.82 12.32 -3.27
CA TRP A 37 -3.54 11.75 -1.96
C TRP A 37 -2.80 10.42 -2.06
N THR A 38 -3.25 9.52 -2.95
CA THR A 38 -2.61 8.22 -3.19
C THR A 38 -1.20 8.40 -3.75
N THR A 39 -1.03 9.30 -4.73
CA THR A 39 0.28 9.61 -5.32
C THR A 39 1.27 10.14 -4.26
N MET A 40 0.81 11.06 -3.41
CA MET A 40 1.63 11.55 -2.30
C MET A 40 2.02 10.44 -1.33
N GLY A 41 1.08 9.53 -1.02
CA GLY A 41 1.34 8.37 -0.18
C GLY A 41 2.39 7.43 -0.78
N VAL A 42 2.30 7.11 -2.08
CA VAL A 42 3.30 6.28 -2.78
C VAL A 42 4.67 6.97 -2.81
N LEU A 43 4.72 8.26 -3.13
CA LEU A 43 5.98 9.02 -3.10
C LEU A 43 6.62 9.03 -1.71
N LEU A 44 5.81 9.10 -0.65
CA LEU A 44 6.30 9.02 0.72
C LEU A 44 6.86 7.61 1.02
N VAL A 45 6.21 6.54 0.56
CA VAL A 45 6.74 5.17 0.67
C VAL A 45 8.11 5.06 -0.01
N GLU A 46 8.24 5.57 -1.23
CA GLU A 46 9.50 5.56 -1.97
C GLU A 46 10.60 6.36 -1.24
N LEU A 47 10.25 7.53 -0.72
CA LEU A 47 11.18 8.35 0.05
C LEU A 47 11.67 7.63 1.31
N LEU A 48 10.75 7.02 2.08
CA LEU A 48 11.08 6.25 3.27
C LEU A 48 11.95 5.03 2.95
N LEU A 49 11.68 4.34 1.83
CA LEU A 49 12.53 3.24 1.35
C LEU A 49 13.93 3.71 1.01
N VAL A 50 14.07 4.84 0.31
CA VAL A 50 15.39 5.43 0.02
C VAL A 50 16.12 5.80 1.30
N MET A 51 15.44 6.38 2.27
CA MET A 51 16.02 6.75 3.57
C MET A 51 16.46 5.51 4.37
N TYR A 52 15.69 4.41 4.30
CA TYR A 52 16.00 3.16 4.98
C TYR A 52 17.17 2.42 4.31
N ILE A 53 17.14 2.25 3.00
CA ILE A 53 18.14 1.49 2.23
C ILE A 53 19.47 2.25 2.11
N LYS A 54 19.43 3.59 2.13
CA LYS A 54 20.62 4.49 1.99
C LYS A 54 21.49 4.13 0.78
N PRO A 55 20.93 4.12 -0.44
CA PRO A 55 21.67 3.73 -1.63
C PRO A 55 22.84 4.69 -1.90
N LYS A 56 24.01 4.12 -2.25
CA LYS A 56 25.26 4.91 -2.44
C LYS A 56 25.36 5.64 -3.78
N THR A 57 24.50 5.33 -4.74
CA THR A 57 24.55 5.91 -6.09
C THR A 57 23.15 6.24 -6.61
N GLY A 58 23.02 7.26 -7.47
CA GLY A 58 21.75 7.66 -8.06
C GLY A 58 21.06 6.55 -8.87
N VAL A 59 21.83 5.71 -9.56
CA VAL A 59 21.28 4.54 -10.29
C VAL A 59 20.59 3.57 -9.33
N LYS A 60 21.14 3.34 -8.14
CA LYS A 60 20.52 2.47 -7.11
C LYS A 60 19.26 3.08 -6.52
N VAL A 61 19.14 4.41 -6.47
CA VAL A 61 17.89 5.08 -6.08
C VAL A 61 16.78 4.76 -7.06
N LEU A 62 17.04 4.79 -8.37
CA LEU A 62 16.05 4.45 -9.40
C LEU A 62 15.65 2.98 -9.42
N CYS A 63 16.49 2.09 -8.87
CA CYS A 63 16.14 0.67 -8.74
C CYS A 63 15.00 0.43 -7.73
N ILE A 64 14.79 1.32 -6.74
CA ILE A 64 13.75 1.15 -5.72
C ILE A 64 12.35 1.21 -6.34
N PRO A 65 11.93 2.28 -7.04
CA PRO A 65 10.63 2.30 -7.70
C PRO A 65 10.51 1.23 -8.79
N ALA A 66 11.60 0.93 -9.51
CA ALA A 66 11.59 -0.13 -10.52
C ALA A 66 11.28 -1.51 -9.89
N LEU A 67 11.87 -1.83 -8.73
CA LEU A 67 11.55 -3.04 -7.97
C LEU A 67 10.12 -3.03 -7.45
N MET A 68 9.62 -1.91 -6.92
CA MET A 68 8.24 -1.77 -6.47
C MET A 68 7.23 -2.05 -7.60
N ILE A 69 7.51 -1.57 -8.81
CA ILE A 69 6.65 -1.79 -9.98
C ILE A 69 6.77 -3.22 -10.49
N ALA A 70 7.99 -3.73 -10.61
CA ALA A 70 8.27 -5.04 -11.21
C ALA A 70 8.07 -6.23 -10.25
N PHE A 71 8.00 -5.98 -8.94
CA PHE A 71 7.81 -7.05 -7.96
C PHE A 71 6.40 -7.61 -8.05
N SER A 72 6.30 -8.85 -8.53
CA SER A 72 5.03 -9.60 -8.68
C SER A 72 4.87 -10.73 -7.66
N GLY A 73 5.66 -10.73 -6.60
CA GLY A 73 5.72 -11.85 -5.67
C GLY A 73 6.30 -13.12 -6.34
N LEU A 74 5.98 -14.27 -5.77
CA LEU A 74 6.42 -15.57 -6.32
C LEU A 74 5.37 -16.25 -7.21
N ASP A 75 4.30 -15.54 -7.60
CA ASP A 75 3.17 -16.10 -8.33
C ASP A 75 3.57 -16.68 -9.69
N ILE A 76 4.51 -16.05 -10.38
CA ILE A 76 5.03 -16.57 -11.65
C ILE A 76 5.68 -17.96 -11.48
N LEU A 77 6.37 -18.21 -10.35
CA LEU A 77 6.94 -19.51 -10.06
C LEU A 77 5.85 -20.55 -9.76
N GLY A 78 4.79 -20.15 -9.06
CA GLY A 78 3.61 -20.98 -8.82
C GLY A 78 2.89 -21.37 -10.11
N VAL A 79 2.71 -20.41 -11.03
CA VAL A 79 2.15 -20.66 -12.34
C VAL A 79 3.02 -21.63 -13.16
N LEU A 80 4.33 -21.41 -13.18
CA LEU A 80 5.28 -22.30 -13.87
C LEU A 80 5.25 -23.71 -13.27
N TYR A 81 5.18 -23.85 -11.95
CA TYR A 81 5.02 -25.14 -11.28
C TYR A 81 3.76 -25.87 -11.76
N LYS A 82 2.61 -25.21 -11.78
CA LYS A 82 1.36 -25.83 -12.26
C LYS A 82 1.43 -26.26 -13.73
N ILE A 83 2.05 -25.45 -14.58
CA ILE A 83 2.18 -25.78 -16.01
C ILE A 83 3.15 -26.94 -16.22
N ILE A 84 4.32 -26.95 -15.56
CA ILE A 84 5.40 -27.90 -15.83
C ILE A 84 5.21 -29.21 -15.06
N VAL A 85 4.80 -29.14 -13.80
CA VAL A 85 4.76 -30.32 -12.92
C VAL A 85 3.35 -30.96 -12.91
N GLU A 86 2.30 -30.15 -12.90
CA GLU A 86 0.93 -30.65 -12.85
C GLU A 86 0.28 -30.79 -14.24
N ASP A 87 1.00 -30.40 -15.31
CA ASP A 87 0.51 -30.40 -16.72
C ASP A 87 -0.86 -29.69 -16.87
N ARG A 88 -1.09 -28.67 -16.05
CA ARG A 88 -2.33 -27.90 -16.06
C ARG A 88 -2.19 -26.67 -16.94
N LYS A 89 -3.18 -26.44 -17.80
CA LYS A 89 -3.29 -25.17 -18.52
C LYS A 89 -3.67 -24.07 -17.53
N PHE A 90 -2.93 -22.96 -17.56
CA PHE A 90 -3.26 -21.79 -16.78
C PHE A 90 -4.39 -21.01 -17.48
N GLU A 91 -5.62 -21.19 -16.99
CA GLU A 91 -6.82 -20.56 -17.57
C GLU A 91 -7.24 -19.28 -16.87
N ASN A 92 -6.60 -18.94 -15.74
CA ASN A 92 -6.94 -17.76 -14.97
C ASN A 92 -6.40 -16.46 -15.61
N ILE A 93 -7.21 -15.42 -15.60
CA ILE A 93 -6.84 -14.09 -16.11
C ILE A 93 -5.78 -13.43 -15.21
N HIS A 94 -5.72 -13.79 -13.91
CA HIS A 94 -4.82 -13.22 -12.92
C HIS A 94 -3.79 -14.26 -12.47
N LEU A 95 -2.50 -13.95 -12.66
CA LEU A 95 -1.37 -14.80 -12.21
C LEU A 95 -1.44 -15.13 -10.72
N GLU A 96 -1.98 -14.23 -9.91
CA GLU A 96 -2.10 -14.36 -8.47
C GLU A 96 -3.09 -15.44 -8.02
N TRP A 97 -3.93 -15.95 -8.92
CA TRP A 97 -4.94 -16.98 -8.61
C TRP A 97 -4.48 -18.40 -8.92
N TRP A 98 -3.18 -18.61 -9.04
CA TRP A 98 -2.62 -19.92 -9.36
C TRP A 98 -2.93 -21.02 -8.31
N MET A 99 -3.24 -20.63 -7.06
CA MET A 99 -3.65 -21.54 -5.98
C MET A 99 -5.17 -21.70 -5.84
N ASP A 100 -5.94 -21.53 -6.91
CA ASP A 100 -7.39 -21.71 -6.95
C ASP A 100 -8.13 -20.85 -5.90
N GLY A 101 -7.61 -19.67 -5.60
CA GLY A 101 -8.17 -18.71 -4.64
C GLY A 101 -7.94 -19.03 -3.16
N GLN A 102 -7.17 -20.07 -2.83
CA GLN A 102 -6.87 -20.40 -1.43
C GLN A 102 -5.83 -19.46 -0.80
N MET A 103 -4.85 -19.06 -1.57
CA MET A 103 -3.85 -18.06 -1.18
C MET A 103 -3.60 -17.11 -2.34
N GLN A 104 -3.38 -15.84 -2.01
CA GLN A 104 -3.05 -14.81 -2.98
C GLN A 104 -1.90 -13.97 -2.43
N PHE A 105 -0.80 -13.91 -3.17
CA PHE A 105 0.32 -13.03 -2.90
C PHE A 105 0.34 -11.91 -3.93
N SER A 106 -0.44 -10.87 -3.67
CA SER A 106 -0.58 -9.76 -4.60
C SER A 106 0.72 -8.98 -4.77
N SER A 107 1.08 -8.69 -6.02
CA SER A 107 2.17 -7.79 -6.32
C SER A 107 1.90 -6.40 -5.73
N LEU A 108 2.96 -5.62 -5.49
CA LEU A 108 2.81 -4.25 -5.00
C LEU A 108 1.99 -3.41 -5.97
N THR A 109 2.16 -3.61 -7.28
CA THR A 109 1.37 -2.95 -8.31
C THR A 109 -0.10 -3.34 -8.23
N THR A 110 -0.42 -4.61 -8.08
CA THR A 110 -1.81 -5.08 -7.91
C THR A 110 -2.43 -4.52 -6.64
N CYS A 111 -1.70 -4.45 -5.55
CA CYS A 111 -2.16 -3.80 -4.31
C CYS A 111 -2.54 -2.33 -4.55
N LEU A 112 -1.78 -1.59 -5.36
CA LEU A 112 -2.11 -0.21 -5.70
C LEU A 112 -3.36 -0.09 -6.58
N PHE A 113 -3.62 -1.06 -7.45
CA PHE A 113 -4.83 -1.04 -8.29
C PHE A 113 -6.10 -1.38 -7.51
N TRP A 114 -6.06 -2.41 -6.66
CA TRP A 114 -7.26 -2.96 -6.04
C TRP A 114 -7.48 -2.53 -4.59
N VAL A 115 -6.40 -2.37 -3.83
CA VAL A 115 -6.47 -2.17 -2.37
C VAL A 115 -5.55 -1.03 -1.88
N PHE A 116 -5.26 -0.04 -2.72
CA PHE A 116 -4.40 1.09 -2.36
C PHE A 116 -4.80 1.74 -1.02
N ASN A 117 -6.08 1.79 -0.71
CA ASN A 117 -6.64 2.31 0.52
C ASN A 117 -6.30 1.46 1.77
N GLN A 118 -5.86 0.22 1.57
CA GLN A 118 -5.46 -0.70 2.64
C GLN A 118 -3.96 -0.96 2.67
N CYS A 119 -3.19 -0.62 1.63
CA CYS A 119 -1.77 -0.93 1.56
C CYS A 119 -0.86 0.29 1.80
N VAL A 120 -1.19 1.47 1.28
CA VAL A 120 -0.29 2.64 1.33
C VAL A 120 0.04 3.06 2.76
N ILE A 121 -0.96 3.23 3.62
CA ILE A 121 -0.74 3.62 5.02
C ILE A 121 0.05 2.54 5.79
N PRO A 122 -0.30 1.24 5.74
CA PRO A 122 0.50 0.19 6.35
C PRO A 122 1.95 0.12 5.87
N TRP A 123 2.22 0.35 4.58
CA TRP A 123 3.60 0.42 4.08
C TRP A 123 4.37 1.57 4.71
N ILE A 124 3.76 2.76 4.81
CA ILE A 124 4.35 3.90 5.52
C ILE A 124 4.63 3.54 6.98
N VAL A 125 3.64 2.96 7.66
CA VAL A 125 3.76 2.58 9.08
C VAL A 125 4.88 1.56 9.29
N ILE A 126 4.97 0.51 8.48
CA ILE A 126 6.05 -0.48 8.58
C ILE A 126 7.40 0.18 8.37
N LEU A 127 7.55 1.05 7.37
CA LEU A 127 8.79 1.75 7.10
C LEU A 127 9.17 2.73 8.23
N CYS A 128 8.20 3.35 8.88
CA CYS A 128 8.45 4.13 10.09
C CYS A 128 8.92 3.23 11.24
N VAL A 129 8.25 2.10 11.49
CA VAL A 129 8.65 1.14 12.54
C VAL A 129 10.06 0.60 12.30
N LEU A 130 10.44 0.34 11.04
CA LEU A 130 11.79 -0.10 10.68
C LEU A 130 12.90 0.93 10.95
N GLN A 131 12.53 2.21 11.05
CA GLN A 131 13.46 3.31 11.30
C GLN A 131 13.44 3.80 12.75
N GLU A 132 12.54 3.25 13.57
CA GLU A 132 12.44 3.59 14.99
C GLU A 132 13.40 2.73 15.81
N ASP A 133 14.18 3.40 16.67
CA ASP A 133 15.07 2.75 17.63
C ASP A 133 14.37 2.49 18.98
N THR A 134 13.10 2.90 19.11
CA THR A 134 12.32 2.80 20.36
C THR A 134 10.86 2.47 20.06
N ILE A 135 10.15 1.95 21.06
CA ILE A 135 8.73 1.58 20.94
C ILE A 135 7.75 2.72 21.25
N TYR A 136 8.25 3.91 21.60
CA TYR A 136 7.39 5.02 22.08
C TYR A 136 6.32 5.45 21.05
N ASN A 137 6.65 5.41 19.76
CA ASN A 137 5.74 5.82 18.70
C ASN A 137 4.81 4.71 18.20
N TYR A 138 4.95 3.46 18.71
CA TYR A 138 4.18 2.32 18.19
C TYR A 138 2.68 2.47 18.36
N VAL A 139 2.23 3.08 19.47
CA VAL A 139 0.79 3.31 19.67
C VAL A 139 0.23 4.25 18.59
N LEU A 140 0.93 5.35 18.31
CA LEU A 140 0.52 6.29 17.27
C LEU A 140 0.52 5.64 15.89
N LEU A 141 1.58 4.93 15.55
CA LEU A 141 1.73 4.21 14.29
C LEU A 141 0.65 3.12 14.13
N GLY A 142 0.34 2.40 15.21
CA GLY A 142 -0.73 1.41 15.25
C GLY A 142 -2.10 2.02 14.98
N VAL A 143 -2.41 3.16 15.60
CA VAL A 143 -3.66 3.89 15.33
C VAL A 143 -3.75 4.32 13.87
N CYS A 144 -2.66 4.81 13.27
CA CYS A 144 -2.61 5.15 11.85
C CYS A 144 -2.92 3.93 10.96
N ALA A 145 -2.33 2.77 11.28
CA ALA A 145 -2.62 1.53 10.55
C ALA A 145 -4.08 1.09 10.71
N LEU A 146 -4.65 1.19 11.92
CA LEU A 146 -6.05 0.83 12.21
C LEU A 146 -7.05 1.67 11.39
N ILE A 147 -6.75 2.94 11.16
CA ILE A 147 -7.58 3.83 10.34
C ILE A 147 -7.67 3.32 8.89
N SER A 148 -6.64 2.66 8.37
CA SER A 148 -6.68 2.08 7.01
C SER A 148 -7.57 0.85 6.93
N GLY A 149 -7.61 0.01 7.96
CA GLY A 149 -8.47 -1.16 8.06
C GLY A 149 -7.99 -2.16 9.10
N PRO A 150 -8.87 -3.05 9.60
CA PRO A 150 -8.53 -3.99 10.67
C PRO A 150 -7.51 -5.07 10.23
N LEU A 151 -7.60 -5.58 9.00
CA LEU A 151 -6.69 -6.61 8.51
C LEU A 151 -5.25 -6.08 8.32
N PRO A 152 -5.04 -4.93 7.63
CA PRO A 152 -3.72 -4.32 7.57
C PRO A 152 -3.16 -3.98 8.95
N PHE A 153 -4.00 -3.48 9.86
CA PHE A 153 -3.59 -3.24 11.25
C PHE A 153 -3.07 -4.49 11.94
N LEU A 154 -3.77 -5.63 11.78
CA LEU A 154 -3.35 -6.89 12.40
C LEU A 154 -1.94 -7.32 11.91
N GLY A 155 -1.68 -7.22 10.61
CA GLY A 155 -0.37 -7.52 10.04
C GLY A 155 0.74 -6.60 10.57
N VAL A 156 0.48 -5.30 10.60
CA VAL A 156 1.41 -4.31 11.18
C VAL A 156 1.63 -4.56 12.67
N PHE A 157 0.58 -4.89 13.43
CA PHE A 157 0.67 -5.14 14.87
C PHE A 157 1.56 -6.35 15.20
N VAL A 158 1.41 -7.47 14.46
CA VAL A 158 2.29 -8.65 14.62
C VAL A 158 3.75 -8.27 14.34
N TYR A 159 3.99 -7.47 13.31
CA TYR A 159 5.31 -6.97 12.98
C TYR A 159 5.88 -6.07 14.08
N MET A 160 5.08 -5.14 14.62
CA MET A 160 5.48 -4.26 15.73
C MET A 160 5.83 -5.04 17.00
N LEU A 161 5.05 -6.08 17.32
CA LEU A 161 5.35 -6.97 18.46
C LEU A 161 6.67 -7.70 18.28
N SER A 162 6.92 -8.28 17.09
CA SER A 162 8.18 -8.97 16.81
C SER A 162 9.39 -8.02 16.88
N ASN A 163 9.25 -6.81 16.36
CA ASN A 163 10.30 -5.80 16.42
C ASN A 163 10.52 -5.30 17.86
N ALA A 164 9.47 -5.15 18.65
CA ALA A 164 9.60 -4.78 20.06
C ALA A 164 10.40 -5.81 20.86
N VAL A 165 10.21 -7.11 20.59
CA VAL A 165 11.00 -8.19 21.24
C VAL A 165 12.49 -8.10 20.87
N VAL A 166 12.83 -7.60 19.71
CA VAL A 166 14.24 -7.43 19.28
C VAL A 166 14.86 -6.18 19.92
N LEU A 167 14.06 -5.15 20.22
CA LEU A 167 14.53 -3.90 20.82
C LEU A 167 14.67 -3.98 22.37
N PHE A 168 14.08 -4.98 22.99
CA PHE A 168 14.22 -5.31 24.43
C PHE A 168 15.25 -6.40 24.69
#